data_435d5d09ec1e1ab0f68b28fb59dc539c
#
_entry.id   435d5d09ec1e1ab0f68b28fb59dc539c
#
_cell.length_a   1.000
_cell.length_b   1.000
_cell.length_c   1.000
_cell.angle_alpha   90.00
_cell.angle_beta   90.00
_cell.angle_gamma   90.00
#
_symmetry.space_group_name_H-M   'P 1'
#
loop_
_entity.id
_entity.type
_entity.pdbx_description
1 polymer ?
#
loop_
_entity_poly.entity_id
_entity_poly.type
_entity_poly.pdbx_seq_one_letter_code
_entity_poly.pdbx_strand_id
1 'polypeptide(L)'
;NTNASLSQLLVIEDENGGITKFVYGLGLIGQEDANGFKTYHYDYRGSTVAITDESGNVVDTFTYDTYGQLIARTGTTDTPFMYNGRDGVMTDANGLLYMRARYYSPELKRFINADIIVGDLSNSQTLNRYAYANGNPISNIDPFGLSADRTDSSWLDYLYHGLQYLTKPFVDGFKWATQKGYFDWHLGLLQMTTISIIFVRTGGKVSV
;
A
#
# COMPACT_ATOMS: atom_id res chain seq x y z
N ASN A 1 4.16 9.93 8.87
CA ASN A 1 3.30 11.05 8.48
C ASN A 1 1.83 10.66 8.67
N THR A 2 1.20 11.17 9.73
CA THR A 2 -0.20 10.88 10.09
C THR A 2 -1.23 11.60 9.19
N ASN A 3 -0.78 12.52 8.35
CA ASN A 3 -1.63 13.26 7.40
C ASN A 3 -1.67 12.61 6.01
N ALA A 4 -0.84 11.60 5.75
CA ALA A 4 -0.93 10.82 4.53
C ALA A 4 -1.98 9.71 4.72
N SER A 5 -2.69 9.40 3.66
CA SER A 5 -3.67 8.29 3.62
C SER A 5 -3.05 6.93 3.95
N LEU A 6 -1.73 6.84 3.88
CA LEU A 6 -0.93 5.67 4.22
C LEU A 6 0.25 6.07 5.10
N SER A 7 0.65 5.16 5.99
CA SER A 7 1.92 5.33 6.72
C SER A 7 3.08 5.38 5.71
N GLN A 8 3.87 6.45 5.80
CA GLN A 8 5.04 6.67 4.96
C GLN A 8 6.29 6.66 5.84
N LEU A 9 7.30 5.94 5.40
CA LEU A 9 8.63 6.01 5.98
C LEU A 9 9.31 7.29 5.48
N LEU A 10 9.55 8.25 6.36
CA LEU A 10 10.12 9.55 5.98
C LEU A 10 11.62 9.62 6.18
N VAL A 11 12.14 8.93 7.18
CA VAL A 11 13.55 8.99 7.57
C VAL A 11 14.00 7.65 8.08
N ILE A 12 15.19 7.23 7.67
CA ILE A 12 15.95 6.14 8.28
C ILE A 12 17.24 6.73 8.85
N GLU A 13 17.61 6.32 10.04
CA GLU A 13 18.92 6.54 10.63
C GLU A 13 19.63 5.20 10.71
N ASP A 14 20.83 5.11 10.15
CA ASP A 14 21.65 3.90 10.20
C ASP A 14 22.41 3.80 11.55
N GLU A 15 23.06 2.66 11.77
CA GLU A 15 23.82 2.39 13.02
C GLU A 15 24.98 3.37 13.26
N ASN A 16 25.44 4.09 12.23
CA ASN A 16 26.52 5.06 12.28
C ASN A 16 26.00 6.51 12.36
N GLY A 17 24.68 6.71 12.48
CA GLY A 17 24.04 8.03 12.48
C GLY A 17 23.87 8.65 11.10
N GLY A 18 24.06 7.89 10.02
CA GLY A 18 23.75 8.31 8.66
C GLY A 18 22.25 8.45 8.47
N ILE A 19 21.79 9.54 7.88
CA ILE A 19 20.38 9.85 7.70
C ILE A 19 20.00 9.76 6.22
N THR A 20 18.99 8.94 5.91
CA THR A 20 18.32 8.90 4.60
C THR A 20 16.90 9.42 4.74
N LYS A 21 16.54 10.42 3.94
CA LYS A 21 15.21 11.03 3.91
C LYS A 21 14.49 10.61 2.64
N PHE A 22 13.20 10.27 2.74
CA PHE A 22 12.36 9.88 1.61
C PHE A 22 11.38 10.98 1.24
N VAL A 23 11.30 11.29 -0.06
CA VAL A 23 10.44 12.34 -0.61
C VAL A 23 9.28 11.73 -1.36
N TYR A 24 8.07 12.17 -1.02
CA TYR A 24 6.81 11.65 -1.57
C TYR A 24 6.02 12.72 -2.31
N GLY A 25 5.34 12.30 -3.37
CA GLY A 25 4.27 13.00 -4.06
C GLY A 25 3.02 12.11 -4.11
N LEU A 26 2.57 11.72 -5.30
CA LEU A 26 1.52 10.68 -5.47
C LEU A 26 2.01 9.27 -5.09
N GLY A 27 3.33 9.07 -4.98
CA GLY A 27 4.02 7.91 -4.51
C GLY A 27 5.40 8.34 -4.05
N LEU A 28 6.31 7.39 -3.78
CA LEU A 28 7.70 7.70 -3.49
C LEU A 28 8.37 8.30 -4.73
N ILE A 29 8.99 9.47 -4.59
CA ILE A 29 9.71 10.15 -5.69
C ILE A 29 11.20 9.82 -5.64
N GLY A 30 11.80 9.88 -4.45
CA GLY A 30 13.24 9.72 -4.29
C GLY A 30 13.67 9.69 -2.84
N GLN A 31 14.98 9.60 -2.67
CA GLN A 31 15.64 9.70 -1.36
C GLN A 31 16.80 10.69 -1.41
N GLU A 32 17.11 11.28 -0.26
CA GLU A 32 18.25 12.14 -0.03
C GLU A 32 19.11 11.56 1.09
N ASP A 33 20.36 11.32 0.83
CA ASP A 33 21.36 10.88 1.80
C ASP A 33 22.61 11.78 1.74
N ALA A 34 23.68 11.41 2.44
CA ALA A 34 24.94 12.18 2.43
C ALA A 34 25.59 12.32 1.04
N ASN A 35 25.19 11.48 0.08
CA ASN A 35 25.70 11.46 -1.30
C ASN A 35 24.79 12.20 -2.29
N GLY A 36 23.79 12.92 -1.80
CA GLY A 36 22.87 13.73 -2.58
C GLY A 36 21.52 13.07 -2.82
N PHE A 37 20.70 13.72 -3.66
CA PHE A 37 19.37 13.26 -3.99
C PHE A 37 19.38 12.19 -5.07
N LYS A 38 18.57 11.16 -4.91
CA LYS A 38 18.39 10.06 -5.85
C LYS A 38 16.92 9.94 -6.24
N THR A 39 16.65 9.86 -7.54
CA THR A 39 15.29 9.72 -8.09
C THR A 39 15.00 8.27 -8.44
N TYR A 40 13.81 7.80 -8.06
CA TYR A 40 13.33 6.45 -8.37
C TYR A 40 12.56 6.42 -9.68
N HIS A 41 12.79 5.37 -10.47
CA HIS A 41 12.05 5.09 -11.70
C HIS A 41 11.35 3.74 -11.58
N TYR A 42 10.09 3.68 -12.03
CA TYR A 42 9.19 2.56 -11.76
C TYR A 42 8.69 1.89 -13.03
N ASP A 43 8.42 0.61 -12.93
CA ASP A 43 7.58 -0.09 -13.91
C ASP A 43 6.09 0.24 -13.72
N TYR A 44 5.23 -0.32 -14.57
CA TYR A 44 3.77 -0.10 -14.48
C TYR A 44 3.15 -0.63 -13.18
N ARG A 45 3.80 -1.57 -12.49
CA ARG A 45 3.37 -2.11 -11.19
C ARG A 45 3.84 -1.27 -10.01
N GLY A 46 4.63 -0.25 -10.25
CA GLY A 46 5.23 0.56 -9.20
C GLY A 46 6.48 -0.05 -8.57
N SER A 47 7.09 -1.05 -9.22
CA SER A 47 8.37 -1.59 -8.78
C SER A 47 9.52 -0.71 -9.26
N THR A 48 10.50 -0.45 -8.39
CA THR A 48 11.70 0.32 -8.74
C THR A 48 12.53 -0.46 -9.75
N VAL A 49 12.74 0.11 -10.94
CA VAL A 49 13.55 -0.50 -12.00
C VAL A 49 14.89 0.18 -12.19
N ALA A 50 14.99 1.46 -11.82
CA ALA A 50 16.25 2.19 -11.82
C ALA A 50 16.24 3.30 -10.78
N ILE A 51 17.43 3.72 -10.37
CA ILE A 51 17.66 4.91 -9.55
C ILE A 51 18.69 5.77 -10.28
N THR A 52 18.44 7.08 -10.34
CA THR A 52 19.37 8.07 -10.91
C THR A 52 19.85 9.04 -9.87
N ASP A 53 21.07 9.56 -10.05
CA ASP A 53 21.63 10.66 -9.27
C ASP A 53 21.09 12.03 -9.73
N GLU A 54 21.52 13.11 -9.07
CA GLU A 54 21.15 14.49 -9.41
C GLU A 54 21.58 14.91 -10.82
N SER A 55 22.59 14.27 -11.38
CA SER A 55 23.08 14.50 -12.74
C SER A 55 22.31 13.73 -13.81
N GLY A 56 21.38 12.87 -13.38
CA GLY A 56 20.60 11.98 -14.26
C GLY A 56 21.32 10.69 -14.66
N ASN A 57 22.48 10.39 -14.07
CA ASN A 57 23.15 9.10 -14.33
C ASN A 57 22.45 7.98 -13.59
N VAL A 58 22.29 6.83 -14.24
CA VAL A 58 21.77 5.62 -13.60
C VAL A 58 22.81 5.06 -12.62
N VAL A 59 22.49 5.03 -11.34
CA VAL A 59 23.36 4.54 -10.26
C VAL A 59 22.98 3.14 -9.77
N ASP A 60 21.74 2.72 -10.02
CA ASP A 60 21.26 1.38 -9.66
C ASP A 60 20.17 0.92 -10.63
N THR A 61 20.11 -0.39 -10.93
CA THR A 61 19.03 -0.99 -11.72
C THR A 61 18.55 -2.27 -11.07
N PHE A 62 17.26 -2.60 -11.25
CA PHE A 62 16.62 -3.76 -10.65
C PHE A 62 15.83 -4.53 -11.70
N THR A 63 15.94 -5.85 -11.69
CA THR A 63 15.16 -6.75 -12.53
C THR A 63 14.47 -7.79 -11.66
N TYR A 64 13.17 -7.97 -11.87
CA TYR A 64 12.34 -8.90 -11.09
C TYR A 64 11.72 -9.96 -11.99
N ASP A 65 11.45 -11.12 -11.42
CA ASP A 65 10.49 -12.06 -12.02
C ASP A 65 9.05 -11.55 -11.88
N THR A 66 8.12 -12.31 -12.43
CA THR A 66 6.69 -11.97 -12.39
C THR A 66 6.15 -11.84 -10.96
N TYR A 67 6.70 -12.58 -10.00
CA TYR A 67 6.27 -12.60 -8.60
C TYR A 67 7.14 -11.71 -7.68
N GLY A 68 8.03 -10.90 -8.26
CA GLY A 68 8.80 -9.92 -7.51
C GLY A 68 10.11 -10.45 -6.92
N GLN A 69 10.54 -11.67 -7.28
CA GLN A 69 11.86 -12.15 -6.95
C GLN A 69 12.90 -11.30 -7.67
N LEU A 70 13.82 -10.70 -6.94
CA LEU A 70 14.93 -9.95 -7.53
C LEU A 70 15.87 -10.92 -8.28
N ILE A 71 15.96 -10.76 -9.62
CA ILE A 71 16.79 -11.59 -10.49
C ILE A 71 18.17 -10.99 -10.67
N ALA A 72 18.24 -9.67 -10.86
CA ALA A 72 19.47 -8.95 -11.08
C ALA A 72 19.38 -7.53 -10.50
N ARG A 73 20.51 -7.05 -10.02
CA ARG A 73 20.71 -5.68 -9.55
C ARG A 73 22.10 -5.19 -9.95
N THR A 74 22.19 -3.92 -10.33
CA THR A 74 23.45 -3.19 -10.42
C THR A 74 23.47 -2.10 -9.36
N GLY A 75 24.64 -1.66 -8.97
CA GLY A 75 24.77 -0.61 -7.95
C GLY A 75 24.53 -1.12 -6.52
N THR A 76 24.60 -0.20 -5.56
CA THR A 76 24.59 -0.48 -4.12
C THR A 76 23.84 0.56 -3.32
N THR A 77 22.87 1.25 -3.95
CA THR A 77 22.05 2.24 -3.24
C THR A 77 21.31 1.58 -2.08
N ASP A 78 21.50 2.08 -0.88
CA ASP A 78 20.75 1.58 0.28
C ASP A 78 19.31 2.07 0.21
N THR A 79 18.40 1.16 -0.06
CA THR A 79 16.96 1.41 -0.17
C THR A 79 16.13 0.19 0.15
N PRO A 80 15.09 0.31 0.98
CA PRO A 80 14.12 -0.75 1.19
C PRO A 80 13.06 -0.81 0.08
N PHE A 81 12.94 0.22 -0.76
CA PHE A 81 11.83 0.36 -1.72
C PHE A 81 12.20 -0.23 -3.08
N MET A 82 12.00 -1.54 -3.24
CA MET A 82 12.30 -2.28 -4.46
C MET A 82 11.01 -2.67 -5.20
N TYR A 83 10.56 -3.93 -5.10
CA TYR A 83 9.31 -4.40 -5.72
C TYR A 83 8.10 -3.73 -5.10
N ASN A 84 7.23 -3.14 -5.93
CA ASN A 84 6.12 -2.26 -5.54
C ASN A 84 6.54 -1.10 -4.59
N GLY A 85 7.80 -0.66 -4.68
CA GLY A 85 8.38 0.36 -3.79
C GLY A 85 7.70 1.71 -3.87
N ARG A 86 7.18 2.10 -5.06
CA ARG A 86 6.39 3.33 -5.24
C ARG A 86 5.23 3.42 -4.26
N ASP A 87 4.59 2.28 -4.00
CA ASP A 87 3.40 2.18 -3.17
C ASP A 87 3.74 1.85 -1.71
N GLY A 88 5.03 1.93 -1.36
CA GLY A 88 5.54 1.83 0.01
C GLY A 88 5.71 0.41 0.52
N VAL A 89 5.83 -0.58 -0.37
CA VAL A 89 6.28 -1.92 -0.01
C VAL A 89 7.77 -1.86 0.30
N MET A 90 8.17 -2.42 1.43
CA MET A 90 9.57 -2.46 1.87
C MET A 90 10.12 -3.87 1.79
N THR A 91 11.35 -3.98 1.31
CA THR A 91 12.10 -5.24 1.25
C THR A 91 13.01 -5.33 2.46
N ASP A 92 12.85 -6.38 3.28
CA ASP A 92 13.71 -6.65 4.41
C ASP A 92 15.03 -7.33 3.98
N ALA A 93 16.04 -7.30 4.85
CA ALA A 93 17.35 -7.91 4.58
C ALA A 93 17.28 -9.44 4.32
N ASN A 94 16.24 -10.11 4.79
CA ASN A 94 15.98 -11.54 4.53
C ASN A 94 15.24 -11.81 3.21
N GLY A 95 14.98 -10.77 2.41
CA GLY A 95 14.27 -10.88 1.13
C GLY A 95 12.75 -10.93 1.21
N LEU A 96 12.17 -10.84 2.41
CA LEU A 96 10.72 -10.72 2.59
C LEU A 96 10.25 -9.31 2.26
N LEU A 97 9.05 -9.21 1.71
CA LEU A 97 8.42 -7.94 1.39
C LEU A 97 7.36 -7.62 2.45
N TYR A 98 7.58 -6.52 3.16
CA TYR A 98 6.60 -5.98 4.11
C TYR A 98 5.52 -5.23 3.35
N MET A 99 4.35 -5.84 3.24
CA MET A 99 3.15 -5.30 2.61
C MET A 99 2.12 -4.93 3.70
N ARG A 100 2.54 -4.14 4.68
CA ARG A 100 1.77 -3.60 5.81
C ARG A 100 1.05 -4.66 6.64
N ALA A 101 -0.07 -5.22 6.16
CA ALA A 101 -0.85 -6.21 6.90
C ALA A 101 -0.19 -7.58 6.93
N ARG A 102 0.63 -7.91 5.93
CA ARG A 102 1.25 -9.23 5.79
C ARG A 102 2.68 -9.13 5.26
N TYR A 103 3.45 -10.18 5.53
CA TYR A 103 4.72 -10.43 4.85
C TYR A 103 4.51 -11.34 3.64
N TYR A 104 5.11 -10.95 2.52
CA TYR A 104 5.10 -11.69 1.27
C TYR A 104 6.49 -12.28 1.00
N SER A 105 6.54 -13.54 0.57
CA SER A 105 7.77 -14.19 0.10
C SER A 105 7.74 -14.32 -1.43
N PRO A 106 8.60 -13.59 -2.16
CA PRO A 106 8.73 -13.76 -3.61
C PRO A 106 9.22 -15.18 -3.98
N GLU A 107 10.08 -15.77 -3.16
CA GLU A 107 10.59 -17.13 -3.35
C GLU A 107 9.45 -18.17 -3.29
N LEU A 108 8.57 -18.06 -2.30
CA LEU A 108 7.41 -18.93 -2.14
C LEU A 108 6.21 -18.51 -2.99
N LYS A 109 6.27 -17.32 -3.61
CA LYS A 109 5.21 -16.70 -4.44
C LYS A 109 3.88 -16.56 -3.71
N ARG A 110 3.94 -16.32 -2.39
CA ARG A 110 2.77 -16.24 -1.53
C ARG A 110 3.02 -15.42 -0.27
N PHE A 111 1.95 -14.99 0.38
CA PHE A 111 2.01 -14.46 1.72
C PHE A 111 2.40 -15.55 2.73
N ILE A 112 3.16 -15.16 3.77
CA ILE A 112 3.54 -16.07 4.87
C ILE A 112 2.36 -16.28 5.82
N ASN A 113 1.56 -15.23 6.02
CA ASN A 113 0.41 -15.22 6.90
C ASN A 113 -0.89 -15.34 6.11
N ALA A 114 -1.87 -16.04 6.68
CA ALA A 114 -3.22 -16.08 6.11
C ALA A 114 -3.87 -14.69 6.14
N ASP A 115 -4.62 -14.35 5.10
CA ASP A 115 -5.42 -13.12 5.07
C ASP A 115 -6.42 -13.11 6.23
N ILE A 116 -6.59 -11.95 6.87
CA ILE A 116 -7.67 -11.74 7.86
C ILE A 116 -9.04 -11.65 7.18
N ILE A 117 -9.05 -11.27 5.89
CA ILE A 117 -10.25 -11.18 5.08
C ILE A 117 -10.56 -12.58 4.54
N VAL A 118 -11.77 -13.04 4.84
CA VAL A 118 -12.29 -14.30 4.28
C VAL A 118 -12.78 -14.04 2.88
N GLY A 119 -12.32 -14.84 1.91
CA GLY A 119 -12.75 -14.72 0.52
C GLY A 119 -14.24 -15.00 0.31
N ASP A 120 -14.74 -14.62 -0.85
CA ASP A 120 -16.14 -14.80 -1.25
C ASP A 120 -16.32 -16.18 -1.93
N LEU A 121 -17.32 -16.95 -1.49
CA LEU A 121 -17.67 -18.25 -2.08
C LEU A 121 -18.11 -18.13 -3.55
N SER A 122 -18.60 -16.97 -3.96
CA SER A 122 -18.92 -16.68 -5.37
C SER A 122 -17.68 -16.47 -6.23
N ASN A 123 -16.52 -16.16 -5.63
CA ASN A 123 -15.25 -15.99 -6.31
C ASN A 123 -14.18 -16.90 -5.71
N SER A 124 -14.01 -18.08 -6.27
CA SER A 124 -13.09 -19.12 -5.76
C SER A 124 -11.63 -18.67 -5.70
N GLN A 125 -11.21 -17.68 -6.50
CA GLN A 125 -9.83 -17.16 -6.47
C GLN A 125 -9.53 -16.47 -5.13
N THR A 126 -10.52 -15.87 -4.48
CA THR A 126 -10.36 -15.18 -3.19
C THR A 126 -10.30 -16.14 -1.99
N LEU A 127 -10.63 -17.42 -2.19
CA LEU A 127 -10.63 -18.41 -1.10
C LEU A 127 -9.22 -18.82 -0.67
N ASN A 128 -8.21 -18.65 -1.53
CA ASN A 128 -6.82 -18.89 -1.16
C ASN A 128 -6.25 -17.70 -0.38
N ARG A 129 -6.37 -17.73 0.94
CA ARG A 129 -5.96 -16.67 1.86
C ARG A 129 -4.46 -16.35 1.87
N TYR A 130 -3.65 -17.11 1.16
CA TYR A 130 -2.21 -16.91 1.03
C TYR A 130 -1.80 -16.41 -0.36
N ALA A 131 -2.73 -16.41 -1.32
CA ALA A 131 -2.42 -16.00 -2.69
C ALA A 131 -2.04 -14.53 -2.76
N TYR A 132 -0.95 -14.22 -3.45
CA TYR A 132 -0.59 -12.86 -3.83
C TYR A 132 -1.33 -12.49 -5.11
N ALA A 133 -1.93 -11.30 -5.14
CA ALA A 133 -2.59 -10.71 -6.31
C ALA A 133 -3.62 -11.66 -6.96
N ASN A 134 -4.31 -12.49 -6.17
CA ASN A 134 -5.25 -13.53 -6.64
C ASN A 134 -4.62 -14.48 -7.68
N GLY A 135 -3.31 -14.73 -7.62
CA GLY A 135 -2.57 -15.56 -8.57
C GLY A 135 -2.29 -14.89 -9.92
N ASN A 136 -2.57 -13.60 -10.08
CA ASN A 136 -2.30 -12.83 -11.30
C ASN A 136 -1.45 -11.58 -11.01
N PRO A 137 -0.16 -11.73 -10.71
CA PRO A 137 0.74 -10.61 -10.36
C PRO A 137 1.16 -9.75 -11.56
N ILE A 138 0.74 -10.11 -12.79
CA ILE A 138 0.95 -9.30 -13.98
C ILE A 138 -0.05 -8.13 -14.00
N SER A 139 -1.33 -8.43 -13.74
CA SER A 139 -2.41 -7.44 -13.83
C SER A 139 -2.82 -6.85 -12.49
N ASN A 140 -2.40 -7.47 -11.40
CA ASN A 140 -2.79 -7.06 -10.05
C ASN A 140 -1.56 -6.87 -9.16
N ILE A 141 -1.69 -5.99 -8.19
CA ILE A 141 -0.75 -5.79 -7.08
C ILE A 141 -1.52 -5.86 -5.76
N ASP A 142 -0.85 -6.10 -4.65
CA ASP A 142 -1.43 -6.04 -3.30
C ASP A 142 -0.47 -5.36 -2.31
N PRO A 143 -0.25 -4.05 -2.43
CA PRO A 143 0.72 -3.34 -1.60
C PRO A 143 0.26 -3.16 -0.15
N PHE A 144 -1.01 -3.47 0.14
CA PHE A 144 -1.56 -3.46 1.51
C PHE A 144 -1.50 -4.83 2.19
N GLY A 145 -1.33 -5.88 1.42
CA GLY A 145 -1.44 -7.25 1.91
C GLY A 145 -2.85 -7.61 2.39
N LEU A 146 -3.90 -7.04 1.80
CA LEU A 146 -5.30 -7.26 2.16
C LEU A 146 -6.21 -7.59 0.98
N SER A 147 -5.87 -7.12 -0.22
CA SER A 147 -6.67 -7.36 -1.43
C SER A 147 -5.84 -7.18 -2.67
N ALA A 148 -6.14 -7.96 -3.70
CA ALA A 148 -5.53 -7.78 -5.00
C ALA A 148 -6.25 -6.66 -5.76
N ASP A 149 -5.50 -5.64 -6.12
CA ASP A 149 -5.97 -4.53 -6.93
C ASP A 149 -5.33 -4.55 -8.32
N ARG A 150 -6.03 -3.96 -9.30
CA ARG A 150 -5.48 -3.81 -10.63
C ARG A 150 -4.35 -2.78 -10.62
N THR A 151 -3.32 -3.02 -11.43
CA THR A 151 -2.16 -2.13 -11.55
C THR A 151 -2.49 -0.75 -12.10
N ASP A 152 -3.66 -0.61 -12.74
CA ASP A 152 -4.19 0.64 -13.28
C ASP A 152 -5.18 1.33 -12.33
N SER A 153 -5.46 0.73 -11.16
CA SER A 153 -6.33 1.32 -10.16
C SER A 153 -5.67 2.54 -9.54
N SER A 154 -6.45 3.61 -9.40
CA SER A 154 -5.96 4.80 -8.73
C SER A 154 -5.81 4.51 -7.23
N TRP A 155 -4.81 5.13 -6.58
CA TRP A 155 -4.62 5.05 -5.13
C TRP A 155 -5.89 5.38 -4.31
N LEU A 156 -6.87 6.07 -4.93
CA LEU A 156 -8.18 6.36 -4.35
C LEU A 156 -9.01 5.09 -4.12
N ASP A 157 -8.87 4.08 -4.97
CA ASP A 157 -9.56 2.81 -4.81
C ASP A 157 -8.99 2.03 -3.62
N TYR A 158 -7.69 2.09 -3.40
CA TYR A 158 -7.04 1.53 -2.21
C TYR A 158 -7.56 2.16 -0.92
N LEU A 159 -7.68 3.49 -0.91
CA LEU A 159 -8.26 4.23 0.21
C LEU A 159 -9.71 3.82 0.48
N TYR A 160 -10.50 3.73 -0.57
CA TYR A 160 -11.91 3.39 -0.47
C TYR A 160 -12.11 1.98 0.11
N HIS A 161 -11.38 1.00 -0.41
CA HIS A 161 -11.47 -0.37 0.08
C HIS A 161 -10.88 -0.52 1.49
N GLY A 162 -9.72 0.06 1.78
CA GLY A 162 -9.12 0.03 3.12
C GLY A 162 -10.02 0.67 4.19
N LEU A 163 -10.64 1.80 3.87
CA LEU A 163 -11.59 2.47 4.75
C LEU A 163 -12.88 1.64 4.95
N GLN A 164 -13.38 0.97 3.94
CA GLN A 164 -14.55 0.10 4.08
C GLN A 164 -14.31 -1.05 5.07
N TYR A 165 -13.13 -1.68 5.04
CA TYR A 165 -12.80 -2.76 5.98
C TYR A 165 -12.65 -2.27 7.41
N LEU A 166 -12.07 -1.08 7.61
CA LEU A 166 -11.91 -0.49 8.94
C LEU A 166 -13.23 0.03 9.51
N THR A 167 -14.13 0.51 8.66
CA THR A 167 -15.39 1.12 9.09
C THR A 167 -16.56 0.15 9.07
N LYS A 168 -16.50 -0.94 8.31
CA LYS A 168 -17.60 -1.90 8.18
C LYS A 168 -18.09 -2.46 9.52
N PRO A 169 -17.23 -2.94 10.44
CA PRO A 169 -17.70 -3.39 11.76
C PRO A 169 -18.39 -2.30 12.55
N PHE A 170 -17.94 -1.05 12.43
CA PHE A 170 -18.54 0.10 13.08
C PHE A 170 -19.90 0.47 12.46
N VAL A 171 -19.98 0.48 11.13
CA VAL A 171 -21.23 0.76 10.39
C VAL A 171 -22.26 -0.35 10.61
N ASP A 172 -21.85 -1.60 10.62
CA ASP A 172 -22.75 -2.73 10.85
C ASP A 172 -23.21 -2.75 12.32
N GLY A 173 -22.33 -2.44 13.28
CA GLY A 173 -22.68 -2.26 14.68
C GLY A 173 -23.63 -1.10 14.89
N PHE A 174 -23.45 0.02 14.18
CA PHE A 174 -24.33 1.17 14.23
C PHE A 174 -25.71 0.87 13.64
N LYS A 175 -25.77 0.20 12.48
CA LYS A 175 -27.03 -0.26 11.88
C LYS A 175 -27.80 -1.20 12.81
N TRP A 176 -27.09 -2.13 13.47
CA TRP A 176 -27.69 -3.03 14.45
C TRP A 176 -28.24 -2.26 15.65
N ALA A 177 -27.49 -1.30 16.19
CA ALA A 177 -27.93 -0.50 17.35
C ALA A 177 -29.15 0.38 17.03
N THR A 178 -29.20 0.97 15.84
CA THR A 178 -30.37 1.77 15.38
C THR A 178 -31.60 0.88 15.16
N GLN A 179 -31.42 -0.32 14.58
CA GLN A 179 -32.52 -1.27 14.38
C GLN A 179 -33.08 -1.81 15.69
N LYS A 180 -32.31 -1.85 16.78
CA LYS A 180 -32.69 -2.29 18.11
C LYS A 180 -33.22 -1.14 19.01
N GLY A 181 -33.22 0.11 18.51
CA GLY A 181 -33.71 1.27 19.27
C GLY A 181 -32.79 1.74 20.38
N TYR A 182 -31.50 1.29 20.36
CA TYR A 182 -30.51 1.73 21.34
C TYR A 182 -29.89 3.09 20.99
N PHE A 183 -30.20 3.65 19.82
CA PHE A 183 -29.65 4.91 19.36
C PHE A 183 -30.71 5.85 18.79
N ASP A 184 -30.77 7.08 19.32
CA ASP A 184 -31.64 8.11 18.80
C ASP A 184 -30.97 8.96 17.73
N TRP A 185 -31.53 9.02 16.56
CA TRP A 185 -31.06 9.71 15.38
C TRP A 185 -30.76 11.20 15.59
N HIS A 186 -31.53 11.85 16.45
CA HIS A 186 -31.46 13.30 16.65
C HIS A 186 -30.30 13.75 17.53
N LEU A 187 -29.76 12.92 18.39
CA LEU A 187 -28.62 13.22 19.26
C LEU A 187 -27.24 12.85 18.63
N GLY A 188 -27.23 11.92 17.68
CA GLY A 188 -26.01 11.47 17.02
C GLY A 188 -25.47 12.42 15.94
N LEU A 189 -26.34 13.24 15.35
CA LEU A 189 -25.94 14.16 14.24
C LEU A 189 -25.02 15.30 14.67
N LEU A 190 -25.06 15.72 15.94
CA LEU A 190 -24.23 16.83 16.43
C LEU A 190 -22.77 16.47 16.73
N GLN A 191 -22.44 15.19 16.91
CA GLN A 191 -21.07 14.75 17.16
C GLN A 191 -20.36 14.15 15.93
N MET A 192 -21.09 13.89 14.84
CA MET A 192 -20.54 13.27 13.62
C MET A 192 -20.15 14.26 12.50
N THR A 193 -20.22 15.56 12.71
CA THR A 193 -19.94 16.56 11.67
C THR A 193 -18.52 16.52 11.11
N THR A 194 -17.57 15.98 11.87
CA THR A 194 -16.17 15.87 11.41
C THR A 194 -15.90 14.60 10.60
N ILE A 195 -16.67 13.53 10.81
CA ILE A 195 -16.50 12.26 10.08
C ILE A 195 -17.42 12.19 8.85
N SER A 196 -18.58 12.86 8.89
CA SER A 196 -19.57 12.84 7.80
C SER A 196 -19.12 13.60 6.54
N ILE A 197 -18.22 14.56 6.64
CA ILE A 197 -17.73 15.33 5.47
C ILE A 197 -16.90 14.45 4.52
N ILE A 198 -16.33 13.37 5.00
CA ILE A 198 -15.55 12.43 4.17
C ILE A 198 -16.47 11.49 3.39
N PHE A 199 -17.68 11.19 3.89
CA PHE A 199 -18.58 10.20 3.28
C PHE A 199 -19.50 10.75 2.18
N VAL A 200 -19.75 12.07 2.12
CA VAL A 200 -20.70 12.66 1.17
C VAL A 200 -20.10 12.94 -0.21
N ARG A 201 -18.78 12.81 -0.37
CA ARG A 201 -18.10 13.19 -1.63
C ARG A 201 -17.88 12.04 -2.63
N THR A 202 -18.30 10.81 -2.35
CA THR A 202 -17.97 9.65 -3.18
C THR A 202 -19.14 8.89 -3.80
N GLY A 203 -20.32 9.46 -3.95
CA GLY A 203 -21.32 8.69 -4.67
C GLY A 203 -22.77 9.15 -4.61
N GLY A 204 -23.04 10.39 -4.83
CA GLY A 204 -24.41 10.85 -5.04
C GLY A 204 -24.44 12.21 -5.72
N LYS A 205 -25.11 12.31 -6.86
CA LYS A 205 -25.44 13.60 -7.46
C LYS A 205 -26.11 14.45 -6.38
N VAL A 206 -25.47 15.55 -6.00
CA VAL A 206 -26.13 16.61 -5.24
C VAL A 206 -27.07 17.31 -6.22
N SER A 207 -28.36 17.09 -6.10
CA SER A 207 -29.36 18.04 -6.56
C SER A 207 -29.61 19.03 -5.42
N VAL A 208 -29.42 20.29 -5.73
CA VAL A 208 -29.71 21.46 -4.91
C VAL A 208 -31.19 21.52 -4.58
#